data_f09366b52b96b963ac6c14c7f785e3d4
#
_entry.id   f09366b52b96b963ac6c14c7f785e3d4
#
_cell.length_a   1.000
_cell.length_b   1.000
_cell.length_c   1.000
_cell.angle_alpha   90.00
_cell.angle_beta   90.00
_cell.angle_gamma   90.00
#
_symmetry.space_group_name_H-M   'P 1'
#
loop_
_entity.id
_entity.type
_entity.pdbx_description
1 polymer ?
#
loop_
_entity_poly.entity_id
_entity_poly.type
_entity_poly.pdbx_seq_one_letter_code
_entity_poly.pdbx_strand_id
1 'polypeptide(L)'
;MFNVGDKVVYPMHGAGVIESIEEKAILDERQSYYIIKMPGEVKVMVPTAKAEEIGVRNIIDKVQAEKVIGILEQESTEMSMNWNKRYRDNMEKMKTGNIYEVADIVRNLSFKQKDKGLSTGEKKMLLNAKQILVSELVLAEQKELTEIESLVENKINASYEEHLATIGQDTTEENIVKKFIPLN
;
A
#
# COMPACT_ATOMS: atom_id res chain seq x y z
N MET A 1 -2.71 -3.21 -24.76
CA MET A 1 -3.95 -4.04 -24.74
C MET A 1 -3.64 -5.29 -23.95
N PHE A 2 -4.53 -5.67 -23.01
CA PHE A 2 -4.34 -6.85 -22.16
C PHE A 2 -5.18 -8.02 -22.65
N ASN A 3 -4.83 -9.25 -22.25
CA ASN A 3 -5.50 -10.50 -22.59
C ASN A 3 -6.12 -11.15 -21.38
N VAL A 4 -7.04 -12.09 -21.60
CA VAL A 4 -7.55 -12.96 -20.54
C VAL A 4 -6.39 -13.75 -19.93
N GLY A 5 -6.32 -13.78 -18.60
CA GLY A 5 -5.24 -14.40 -17.83
C GLY A 5 -4.12 -13.42 -17.42
N ASP A 6 -4.05 -12.23 -18.01
CA ASP A 6 -3.08 -11.23 -17.60
C ASP A 6 -3.36 -10.76 -16.16
N LYS A 7 -2.27 -10.61 -15.39
CA LYS A 7 -2.31 -10.06 -14.03
C LYS A 7 -2.06 -8.56 -14.12
N VAL A 8 -3.04 -7.78 -13.69
CA VAL A 8 -3.03 -6.31 -13.84
C VAL A 8 -3.36 -5.60 -12.54
N VAL A 9 -2.92 -4.36 -12.44
CA VAL A 9 -3.27 -3.42 -11.37
C VAL A 9 -4.24 -2.39 -11.92
N TYR A 10 -5.34 -2.19 -11.22
CA TYR A 10 -6.22 -1.06 -11.41
C TYR A 10 -5.94 -0.04 -10.29
N PRO A 11 -5.37 1.15 -10.62
CA PRO A 11 -5.03 2.16 -9.61
C PRO A 11 -6.20 2.45 -8.65
N MET A 12 -5.91 2.63 -7.37
CA MET A 12 -6.89 2.82 -6.29
C MET A 12 -7.76 1.61 -5.93
N HIS A 13 -7.77 0.56 -6.75
CA HIS A 13 -8.59 -0.64 -6.54
C HIS A 13 -7.76 -1.89 -6.20
N GLY A 14 -6.51 -1.94 -6.65
CA GLY A 14 -5.60 -3.06 -6.41
C GLY A 14 -5.38 -3.93 -7.64
N ALA A 15 -4.84 -5.14 -7.42
CA ALA A 15 -4.45 -6.06 -8.48
C ALA A 15 -5.42 -7.24 -8.60
N GLY A 16 -5.54 -7.76 -9.82
CA GLY A 16 -6.38 -8.91 -10.14
C GLY A 16 -5.96 -9.57 -11.45
N VAL A 17 -6.69 -10.61 -11.82
CA VAL A 17 -6.52 -11.35 -13.08
C VAL A 17 -7.66 -11.01 -14.02
N ILE A 18 -7.37 -10.73 -15.28
CA ILE A 18 -8.42 -10.58 -16.29
C ILE A 18 -9.09 -11.93 -16.53
N GLU A 19 -10.31 -12.07 -16.05
CA GLU A 19 -11.08 -13.30 -16.16
C GLU A 19 -11.75 -13.43 -17.53
N SER A 20 -12.29 -12.33 -18.05
CA SER A 20 -12.93 -12.25 -19.35
C SER A 20 -12.84 -10.85 -19.96
N ILE A 21 -13.12 -10.78 -21.26
CA ILE A 21 -13.38 -9.52 -21.98
C ILE A 21 -14.80 -9.59 -22.50
N GLU A 22 -15.67 -8.70 -22.05
CA GLU A 22 -17.08 -8.74 -22.33
C GLU A 22 -17.57 -7.46 -23.02
N GLU A 23 -18.39 -7.61 -24.05
CA GLU A 23 -19.14 -6.48 -24.60
C GLU A 23 -20.40 -6.22 -23.76
N LYS A 24 -20.57 -4.99 -23.31
CA LYS A 24 -21.77 -4.55 -22.57
C LYS A 24 -22.33 -3.27 -23.16
N ALA A 25 -23.64 -3.22 -23.24
CA ALA A 25 -24.38 -2.00 -23.57
C ALA A 25 -24.71 -1.27 -22.25
N ILE A 26 -24.11 -0.11 -22.05
CA ILE A 26 -24.38 0.77 -20.92
C ILE A 26 -24.81 2.12 -21.52
N LEU A 27 -26.01 2.60 -21.16
CA LEU A 27 -26.59 3.84 -21.70
C LEU A 27 -26.61 3.89 -23.24
N ASP A 28 -27.03 2.78 -23.89
CA ASP A 28 -27.12 2.60 -25.34
C ASP A 28 -25.78 2.59 -26.12
N GLU A 29 -24.64 2.70 -25.41
CA GLU A 29 -23.31 2.54 -26.00
C GLU A 29 -22.78 1.13 -25.73
N ARG A 30 -22.41 0.42 -26.82
CA ARG A 30 -21.72 -0.87 -26.74
C ARG A 30 -20.23 -0.64 -26.66
N GLN A 31 -19.61 -1.16 -25.59
CA GLN A 31 -18.16 -1.15 -25.44
C GLN A 31 -17.66 -2.42 -24.75
N SER A 32 -16.41 -2.73 -24.99
CA SER A 32 -15.74 -3.88 -24.36
C SER A 32 -15.18 -3.51 -23.00
N TYR A 33 -15.27 -4.43 -22.05
CA TYR A 33 -14.75 -4.29 -20.70
C TYR A 33 -13.84 -5.45 -20.35
N TYR A 34 -12.73 -5.16 -19.69
CA TYR A 34 -12.01 -6.15 -18.92
C TYR A 34 -12.77 -6.45 -17.65
N ILE A 35 -13.05 -7.73 -17.40
CA ILE A 35 -13.57 -8.21 -16.12
C ILE A 35 -12.39 -8.71 -15.32
N ILE A 36 -12.00 -7.96 -14.28
CA ILE A 36 -10.84 -8.24 -13.45
C ILE A 36 -11.32 -8.89 -12.15
N LYS A 37 -10.89 -10.12 -11.90
CA LYS A 37 -11.13 -10.83 -10.63
C LYS A 37 -10.02 -10.49 -9.65
N MET A 38 -10.38 -9.84 -8.55
CA MET A 38 -9.49 -9.47 -7.46
C MET A 38 -9.37 -10.61 -6.43
N PRO A 39 -8.29 -10.68 -5.62
CA PRO A 39 -8.26 -11.54 -4.45
C PRO A 39 -9.48 -11.28 -3.54
N GLY A 40 -10.12 -12.36 -3.02
CA GLY A 40 -11.35 -12.24 -2.24
C GLY A 40 -12.65 -12.24 -3.07
N GLU A 41 -12.58 -12.69 -4.32
CA GLU A 41 -13.74 -12.91 -5.22
C GLU A 41 -14.45 -11.63 -5.69
N VAL A 42 -13.93 -10.46 -5.43
CA VAL A 42 -14.47 -9.19 -5.93
C VAL A 42 -14.12 -9.05 -7.41
N LYS A 43 -15.11 -8.66 -8.24
CA LYS A 43 -14.92 -8.39 -9.66
C LYS A 43 -15.10 -6.90 -9.95
N VAL A 44 -14.20 -6.34 -10.73
CA VAL A 44 -14.28 -4.97 -11.23
C VAL A 44 -14.31 -4.96 -12.76
N MET A 45 -15.00 -3.97 -13.32
CA MET A 45 -15.08 -3.78 -14.77
C MET A 45 -14.32 -2.53 -15.17
N VAL A 46 -13.47 -2.65 -16.19
CA VAL A 46 -12.71 -1.53 -16.75
C VAL A 46 -12.93 -1.46 -18.26
N PRO A 47 -13.38 -0.31 -18.80
CA PRO A 47 -13.51 -0.16 -20.26
C PRO A 47 -12.16 -0.39 -20.93
N THR A 48 -12.10 -1.29 -21.93
CA THR A 48 -10.84 -1.63 -22.59
C THR A 48 -10.19 -0.42 -23.27
N ALA A 49 -11.00 0.47 -23.84
CA ALA A 49 -10.55 1.68 -24.52
C ALA A 49 -9.94 2.72 -23.57
N LYS A 50 -10.27 2.68 -22.28
CA LYS A 50 -9.80 3.63 -21.26
C LYS A 50 -8.75 3.04 -20.31
N ALA A 51 -8.45 1.75 -20.42
CA ALA A 51 -7.57 1.07 -19.47
C ALA A 51 -6.18 1.73 -19.36
N GLU A 52 -5.61 2.14 -20.48
CA GLU A 52 -4.31 2.82 -20.52
C GLU A 52 -4.39 4.24 -19.92
N GLU A 53 -5.42 5.01 -20.25
CA GLU A 53 -5.67 6.35 -19.71
C GLU A 53 -5.88 6.31 -18.18
N ILE A 54 -6.59 5.30 -17.70
CA ILE A 54 -6.83 5.05 -16.26
C ILE A 54 -5.53 4.64 -15.53
N GLY A 55 -4.52 4.17 -16.27
CA GLY A 55 -3.25 3.72 -15.71
C GLY A 55 -3.24 2.24 -15.30
N VAL A 56 -4.10 1.41 -15.93
CA VAL A 56 -4.02 -0.04 -15.74
C VAL A 56 -2.66 -0.53 -16.25
N ARG A 57 -1.95 -1.29 -15.42
CA ARG A 57 -0.61 -1.80 -15.71
C ARG A 57 -0.47 -3.26 -15.31
N ASN A 58 0.59 -3.91 -15.79
CA ASN A 58 0.96 -5.22 -15.28
C ASN A 58 1.38 -5.14 -13.80
N ILE A 59 1.22 -6.25 -13.08
CA ILE A 59 1.74 -6.37 -11.72
C ILE A 59 3.27 -6.33 -11.72
N ILE A 60 3.84 -6.08 -10.55
CA ILE A 60 5.28 -6.19 -10.32
C ILE A 60 5.75 -7.66 -10.42
N ASP A 61 7.04 -7.84 -10.73
CA ASP A 61 7.71 -9.12 -10.66
C ASP A 61 8.14 -9.47 -9.22
N LYS A 62 8.69 -10.66 -9.03
CA LYS A 62 9.12 -11.14 -7.72
C LYS A 62 10.25 -10.30 -7.11
N VAL A 63 11.20 -9.85 -7.92
CA VAL A 63 12.32 -9.00 -7.45
C VAL A 63 11.80 -7.65 -6.96
N GLN A 64 10.84 -7.09 -7.67
CA GLN A 64 10.17 -5.86 -7.26
C GLN A 64 9.32 -6.07 -5.99
N ALA A 65 8.64 -7.22 -5.86
CA ALA A 65 7.89 -7.57 -4.65
C ALA A 65 8.79 -7.65 -3.41
N GLU A 66 9.99 -8.23 -3.52
CA GLU A 66 10.99 -8.25 -2.45
C GLU A 66 11.39 -6.82 -2.02
N LYS A 67 11.58 -5.91 -2.99
CA LYS A 67 11.87 -4.49 -2.68
C LYS A 67 10.70 -3.81 -1.97
N VAL A 68 9.47 -4.08 -2.39
CA VAL A 68 8.26 -3.55 -1.73
C VAL A 68 8.17 -4.04 -0.28
N ILE A 69 8.41 -5.32 -0.04
CA ILE A 69 8.46 -5.90 1.31
C ILE A 69 9.57 -5.22 2.14
N GLY A 70 10.74 -4.98 1.55
CA GLY A 70 11.84 -4.26 2.19
C GLY A 70 11.48 -2.83 2.63
N ILE A 71 10.56 -2.14 1.94
CA ILE A 71 10.05 -0.82 2.38
C ILE A 71 9.28 -0.93 3.70
N LEU A 72 8.54 -2.02 3.92
CA LEU A 72 7.79 -2.23 5.15
C LEU A 72 8.67 -2.45 6.37
N GLU A 73 9.93 -2.86 6.15
CA GLU A 73 10.95 -3.09 7.18
C GLU A 73 11.75 -1.83 7.54
N GLN A 74 11.57 -0.74 6.81
CA GLN A 74 12.28 0.52 7.05
C GLN A 74 11.58 1.34 8.14
N GLU A 75 12.31 2.28 8.73
CA GLU A 75 11.72 3.29 9.60
C GLU A 75 10.70 4.15 8.85
N SER A 76 9.73 4.70 9.59
CA SER A 76 8.76 5.61 9.00
C SER A 76 9.44 6.88 8.48
N THR A 77 9.00 7.34 7.32
CA THR A 77 9.44 8.63 6.78
C THR A 77 8.60 9.76 7.35
N GLU A 78 9.19 10.95 7.41
CA GLU A 78 8.52 12.11 7.96
C GLU A 78 7.28 12.50 7.11
N MET A 79 6.15 12.67 7.78
CA MET A 79 4.90 13.15 7.19
C MET A 79 4.53 14.51 7.73
N SER A 80 3.81 15.31 6.96
CA SER A 80 3.30 16.61 7.41
C SER A 80 2.51 16.50 8.72
N MET A 81 2.79 17.37 9.66
CA MET A 81 2.01 17.49 10.90
C MET A 81 0.59 17.98 10.64
N ASN A 82 0.40 18.77 9.58
CA ASN A 82 -0.94 19.24 9.16
C ASN A 82 -1.72 18.07 8.56
N TRP A 83 -2.85 17.74 9.19
CA TRP A 83 -3.70 16.61 8.80
C TRP A 83 -4.20 16.73 7.33
N ASN A 84 -4.71 17.91 6.94
CA ASN A 84 -5.25 18.11 5.59
C ASN A 84 -4.17 17.95 4.52
N LYS A 85 -2.97 18.48 4.77
CA LYS A 85 -1.85 18.35 3.86
C LYS A 85 -1.41 16.89 3.77
N ARG A 86 -1.19 16.24 4.90
CA ARG A 86 -0.79 14.82 4.95
C ARG A 86 -1.78 13.90 4.22
N TYR A 87 -3.08 14.14 4.43
CA TYR A 87 -4.12 13.35 3.76
C TYR A 87 -4.07 13.53 2.24
N ARG A 88 -3.92 14.78 1.74
CA ARG A 88 -3.82 15.05 0.30
C ARG A 88 -2.55 14.46 -0.30
N ASP A 89 -1.42 14.65 0.33
CA ASP A 89 -0.13 14.15 -0.14
C ASP A 89 -0.16 12.62 -0.29
N ASN A 90 -0.70 11.91 0.70
CA ASN A 90 -0.87 10.46 0.63
C ASN A 90 -1.89 10.03 -0.44
N MET A 91 -2.99 10.76 -0.61
CA MET A 91 -3.98 10.47 -1.63
C MET A 91 -3.40 10.63 -3.04
N GLU A 92 -2.59 11.66 -3.27
CA GLU A 92 -1.91 11.85 -4.55
C GLU A 92 -0.94 10.70 -4.85
N LYS A 93 -0.14 10.29 -3.87
CA LYS A 93 0.72 9.11 -3.99
C LYS A 93 -0.07 7.84 -4.33
N MET A 94 -1.19 7.59 -3.68
CA MET A 94 -2.04 6.42 -3.99
C MET A 94 -2.57 6.43 -5.43
N LYS A 95 -2.93 7.61 -5.95
CA LYS A 95 -3.46 7.76 -7.31
C LYS A 95 -2.44 7.46 -8.39
N THR A 96 -1.13 7.59 -8.11
CA THR A 96 -0.09 7.24 -9.08
C THR A 96 -0.10 5.76 -9.46
N GLY A 97 -0.66 4.90 -8.61
CA GLY A 97 -0.61 3.45 -8.77
C GLY A 97 0.78 2.84 -8.54
N ASN A 98 1.74 3.65 -8.06
CA ASN A 98 3.08 3.19 -7.74
C ASN A 98 3.08 2.41 -6.42
N ILE A 99 3.35 1.11 -6.50
CA ILE A 99 3.27 0.21 -5.34
C ILE A 99 4.29 0.54 -4.25
N TYR A 100 5.44 1.12 -4.60
CA TYR A 100 6.44 1.54 -3.62
C TYR A 100 5.92 2.70 -2.76
N GLU A 101 5.20 3.64 -3.36
CA GLU A 101 4.53 4.74 -2.64
C GLU A 101 3.38 4.23 -1.78
N VAL A 102 2.62 3.23 -2.26
CA VAL A 102 1.57 2.58 -1.46
C VAL A 102 2.16 1.87 -0.25
N ALA A 103 3.29 1.15 -0.40
CA ALA A 103 3.99 0.51 0.72
C ALA A 103 4.48 1.54 1.76
N ASP A 104 5.02 2.67 1.31
CA ASP A 104 5.43 3.79 2.17
C ASP A 104 4.26 4.34 2.99
N ILE A 105 3.09 4.54 2.36
CA ILE A 105 1.86 4.97 3.03
C ILE A 105 1.41 3.95 4.08
N VAL A 106 1.41 2.66 3.72
CA VAL A 106 1.01 1.58 4.64
C VAL A 106 1.90 1.57 5.88
N ARG A 107 3.23 1.62 5.69
CA ARG A 107 4.19 1.68 6.80
C ARG A 107 3.98 2.91 7.68
N ASN A 108 3.99 4.11 7.08
CA ASN A 108 3.92 5.38 7.80
C ASN A 108 2.61 5.55 8.57
N LEU A 109 1.46 5.22 7.97
CA LEU A 109 0.17 5.30 8.64
C LEU A 109 0.03 4.22 9.71
N SER A 110 0.62 3.02 9.53
CA SER A 110 0.64 1.99 10.55
C SER A 110 1.43 2.41 11.78
N PHE A 111 2.61 3.02 11.60
CA PHE A 111 3.40 3.58 12.69
C PHE A 111 2.63 4.67 13.42
N LYS A 112 2.08 5.64 12.68
CA LYS A 112 1.28 6.71 13.25
C LYS A 112 0.06 6.19 14.03
N GLN A 113 -0.57 5.11 13.54
CA GLN A 113 -1.70 4.48 14.22
C GLN A 113 -1.32 3.94 15.60
N LYS A 114 -0.11 3.36 15.71
CA LYS A 114 0.43 2.83 16.97
C LYS A 114 0.84 3.93 17.95
N ASP A 115 1.42 5.03 17.45
CA ASP A 115 1.92 6.13 18.28
C ASP A 115 0.81 7.05 18.79
N LYS A 116 0.00 7.58 17.89
CA LYS A 116 -0.93 8.70 18.15
C LYS A 116 -2.36 8.45 17.69
N GLY A 117 -2.59 7.32 17.02
CA GLY A 117 -3.85 7.02 16.37
C GLY A 117 -4.04 7.76 15.05
N LEU A 118 -5.08 7.39 14.34
CA LEU A 118 -5.45 7.92 13.02
C LEU A 118 -6.86 8.52 13.07
N SER A 119 -7.08 9.57 12.30
CA SER A 119 -8.42 10.06 11.99
C SER A 119 -9.23 9.03 11.20
N THR A 120 -10.55 9.18 11.15
CA THR A 120 -11.44 8.28 10.39
C THR A 120 -11.04 8.20 8.92
N GLY A 121 -10.67 9.33 8.30
CA GLY A 121 -10.20 9.37 6.91
C GLY A 121 -8.89 8.62 6.71
N GLU A 122 -7.92 8.79 7.62
CA GLU A 122 -6.63 8.09 7.56
C GLU A 122 -6.78 6.59 7.81
N LYS A 123 -7.70 6.17 8.68
CA LYS A 123 -8.02 4.74 8.88
C LYS A 123 -8.55 4.09 7.60
N LYS A 124 -9.47 4.76 6.90
CA LYS A 124 -9.99 4.29 5.61
C LYS A 124 -8.89 4.25 4.55
N MET A 125 -8.03 5.25 4.51
CA MET A 125 -6.89 5.29 3.60
C MET A 125 -5.92 4.14 3.85
N LEU A 126 -5.54 3.88 5.10
CA LEU A 126 -4.68 2.78 5.47
C LEU A 126 -5.29 1.43 5.09
N LEU A 127 -6.58 1.23 5.34
CA LEU A 127 -7.27 0.00 4.94
C LEU A 127 -7.22 -0.19 3.42
N ASN A 128 -7.54 0.84 2.65
CA ASN A 128 -7.48 0.79 1.18
C ASN A 128 -6.06 0.56 0.67
N ALA A 129 -5.06 1.26 1.22
CA ALA A 129 -3.66 1.08 0.85
C ALA A 129 -3.18 -0.35 1.14
N LYS A 130 -3.54 -0.93 2.29
CA LYS A 130 -3.25 -2.34 2.61
C LYS A 130 -3.90 -3.29 1.60
N GLN A 131 -5.16 -3.08 1.22
CA GLN A 131 -5.85 -3.92 0.23
C GLN A 131 -5.15 -3.87 -1.14
N ILE A 132 -4.76 -2.68 -1.60
CA ILE A 132 -4.02 -2.50 -2.85
C ILE A 132 -2.69 -3.26 -2.79
N LEU A 133 -1.89 -3.02 -1.74
CA LEU A 133 -0.59 -3.63 -1.53
C LEU A 133 -0.67 -5.16 -1.49
N VAL A 134 -1.55 -5.69 -0.65
CA VAL A 134 -1.72 -7.13 -0.45
C VAL A 134 -2.19 -7.81 -1.73
N SER A 135 -3.15 -7.21 -2.45
CA SER A 135 -3.66 -7.79 -3.71
C SER A 135 -2.57 -7.97 -4.76
N GLU A 136 -1.65 -7.02 -4.89
CA GLU A 136 -0.55 -7.12 -5.85
C GLU A 136 0.52 -8.12 -5.38
N LEU A 137 0.87 -8.13 -4.09
CA LEU A 137 1.81 -9.08 -3.53
C LEU A 137 1.32 -10.54 -3.61
N VAL A 138 0.03 -10.81 -3.41
CA VAL A 138 -0.60 -12.12 -3.59
C VAL A 138 -0.31 -12.67 -4.99
N LEU A 139 -0.50 -11.84 -6.01
CA LEU A 139 -0.31 -12.25 -7.41
C LEU A 139 1.17 -12.34 -7.81
N ALA A 140 2.02 -11.45 -7.27
CA ALA A 140 3.46 -11.43 -7.56
C ALA A 140 4.19 -12.60 -6.86
N GLU A 141 3.89 -12.85 -5.58
CA GLU A 141 4.48 -13.93 -4.79
C GLU A 141 3.83 -15.29 -5.02
N GLN A 142 2.64 -15.35 -5.63
CA GLN A 142 1.84 -16.56 -5.84
C GLN A 142 1.53 -17.27 -4.52
N LYS A 143 1.15 -16.53 -3.50
CA LYS A 143 0.83 -17.00 -2.15
C LYS A 143 -0.63 -16.70 -1.80
N GLU A 144 -1.12 -17.38 -0.76
CA GLU A 144 -2.48 -17.16 -0.28
C GLU A 144 -2.66 -15.78 0.36
N LEU A 145 -3.88 -15.24 0.28
CA LEU A 145 -4.24 -13.93 0.81
C LEU A 145 -3.85 -13.78 2.29
N THR A 146 -4.24 -14.74 3.11
CA THR A 146 -3.96 -14.73 4.56
C THR A 146 -2.46 -14.79 4.89
N GLU A 147 -1.68 -15.46 4.04
CA GLU A 147 -0.23 -15.55 4.19
C GLU A 147 0.43 -14.18 3.92
N ILE A 148 0.00 -13.48 2.86
CA ILE A 148 0.51 -12.15 2.53
C ILE A 148 0.04 -11.10 3.55
N GLU A 149 -1.21 -11.15 4.01
CA GLU A 149 -1.69 -10.26 5.07
C GLU A 149 -0.85 -10.40 6.35
N SER A 150 -0.57 -11.65 6.76
CA SER A 150 0.28 -11.94 7.91
C SER A 150 1.72 -11.46 7.69
N LEU A 151 2.27 -11.66 6.50
CA LEU A 151 3.62 -11.19 6.15
C LEU A 151 3.73 -9.68 6.29
N VAL A 152 2.81 -8.92 5.69
CA VAL A 152 2.78 -7.45 5.74
C VAL A 152 2.69 -6.96 7.19
N GLU A 153 1.78 -7.53 7.97
CA GLU A 153 1.59 -7.13 9.37
C GLU A 153 2.82 -7.44 10.23
N ASN A 154 3.42 -8.62 10.07
CA ASN A 154 4.61 -9.01 10.82
C ASN A 154 5.83 -8.13 10.49
N LYS A 155 6.02 -7.76 9.22
CA LYS A 155 7.12 -6.88 8.81
C LYS A 155 6.99 -5.48 9.41
N ILE A 156 5.78 -4.91 9.39
CA ILE A 156 5.49 -3.60 10.00
C ILE A 156 5.67 -3.65 11.51
N ASN A 157 5.21 -4.72 12.17
CA ASN A 157 5.33 -4.86 13.62
C ASN A 157 6.79 -4.97 14.05
N ALA A 158 7.59 -5.79 13.38
CA ALA A 158 9.02 -5.93 13.66
C ALA A 158 9.77 -4.61 13.50
N SER A 159 9.53 -3.89 12.41
CA SER A 159 10.13 -2.58 12.17
C SER A 159 9.72 -1.53 13.22
N TYR A 160 8.47 -1.57 13.65
CA TYR A 160 8.00 -0.67 14.70
C TYR A 160 8.64 -0.98 16.07
N GLU A 161 8.83 -2.25 16.42
CA GLU A 161 9.51 -2.66 17.66
C GLU A 161 10.97 -2.22 17.65
N GLU A 162 11.68 -2.34 16.53
CA GLU A 162 13.04 -1.82 16.37
C GLU A 162 13.11 -0.30 16.55
N HIS A 163 12.16 0.43 15.97
CA HIS A 163 12.03 1.88 16.13
C HIS A 163 11.87 2.27 17.61
N LEU A 164 11.01 1.58 18.35
CA LEU A 164 10.84 1.84 19.80
C LEU A 164 12.11 1.54 20.60
N ALA A 165 12.83 0.48 20.27
CA ALA A 165 14.09 0.13 20.93
C ALA A 165 15.16 1.21 20.71
N THR A 166 15.24 1.78 19.49
CA THR A 166 16.17 2.86 19.17
C THR A 166 15.87 4.13 19.95
N ILE A 167 14.62 4.58 20.01
CA ILE A 167 14.20 5.76 20.78
C ILE A 167 14.46 5.55 22.28
N GLY A 168 14.21 4.34 22.80
CA GLY A 168 14.47 4.01 24.21
C GLY A 168 15.95 4.08 24.58
N GLN A 169 16.86 3.77 23.67
CA GLN A 169 18.32 3.89 23.87
C GLN A 169 18.76 5.36 23.85
N ASP A 170 18.30 6.16 22.89
CA ASP A 170 18.63 7.59 22.78
C ASP A 170 18.22 8.38 24.04
N THR A 171 17.02 8.11 24.57
CA THR A 171 16.55 8.74 25.81
C THR A 171 17.38 8.35 27.05
N THR A 172 17.96 7.16 27.04
CA THR A 172 18.83 6.71 28.14
C THR A 172 20.21 7.38 28.07
N GLU A 173 20.77 7.55 26.89
CA GLU A 173 22.06 8.23 26.68
C GLU A 173 21.95 9.74 26.97
N GLU A 174 20.91 10.44 26.51
CA GLU A 174 20.68 11.85 26.86
C GLU A 174 20.50 12.07 28.37
N ASN A 175 19.86 11.17 29.08
CA ASN A 175 19.70 11.25 30.53
C ASN A 175 20.99 10.96 31.28
N ILE A 176 21.88 10.13 30.75
CA ILE A 176 23.22 9.88 31.31
C ILE A 176 24.09 11.11 31.12
N VAL A 177 24.11 11.71 29.93
CA VAL A 177 24.94 12.91 29.65
C VAL A 177 24.50 14.09 30.51
N LYS A 178 23.18 14.31 30.72
CA LYS A 178 22.67 15.38 31.60
C LYS A 178 23.01 15.18 33.09
N LYS A 179 23.28 13.96 33.53
CA LYS A 179 23.68 13.63 34.91
C LYS A 179 25.18 13.89 35.18
N PHE A 180 26.02 13.98 34.14
CA PHE A 180 27.46 14.12 34.24
C PHE A 180 28.00 15.50 33.83
N ILE A 181 27.15 16.52 33.61
CA ILE A 181 27.59 17.90 33.44
C ILE A 181 27.66 18.53 34.84
N PRO A 182 28.89 18.82 35.36
CA PRO A 182 28.97 19.55 36.61
C PRO A 182 28.52 20.99 36.40
N LEU A 183 27.60 21.45 37.25
CA LEU A 183 27.24 22.85 37.36
C LEU A 183 28.46 23.63 37.87
N ASN A 184 29.10 24.39 36.98
CA ASN A 184 30.01 25.46 37.34
C ASN A 184 29.26 26.76 37.52
#